data_96a0c940d91a911d0438b155aecccef0
#
_entry.id   96a0c940d91a911d0438b155aecccef0
#
_cell.length_a   1.000
_cell.length_b   1.000
_cell.length_c   1.000
_cell.angle_alpha   90.00
_cell.angle_beta   90.00
_cell.angle_gamma   90.00
#
_symmetry.space_group_name_H-M   'P 1'
#
loop_
_entity.id
_entity.type
_entity.pdbx_description
1 polymer ?
#
loop_
_entity_poly.entity_id
_entity_poly.type
_entity_poly.pdbx_seq_one_letter_code
_entity_poly.pdbx_strand_id
1 'polypeptide(L)'
;MLCQRLLRVFIFVIVAASLAAARDLAVVSNKSNAVGAITVGDLVKVCKAQTNRWPDGKLVTFVMRSPSSPEMKMVLEKVYGMSESELNSLIVTSNHARASHPAILVATSDEELVNKVASTPGAVGVVDVYSINSSVAVIKIGGKLPLEPGYLLHGN
;
A
#
# COMPACT_ATOMS: atom_id res chain seq x y z
N MET A 1 -11.65 -60.26 37.03
CA MET A 1 -12.47 -59.09 36.59
C MET A 1 -11.53 -57.91 36.29
N LEU A 2 -11.28 -57.67 35.06
CA LEU A 2 -10.40 -56.60 34.60
C LEU A 2 -11.26 -55.40 34.34
N CYS A 3 -11.19 -54.35 35.18
CA CYS A 3 -11.71 -53.03 34.88
C CYS A 3 -10.71 -52.31 33.99
N GLN A 4 -10.96 -52.31 32.70
CA GLN A 4 -10.26 -51.40 31.76
C GLN A 4 -10.81 -50.00 31.90
N ARG A 5 -10.09 -49.15 32.59
CA ARG A 5 -10.30 -47.72 32.56
C ARG A 5 -9.70 -47.16 31.26
N LEU A 6 -10.55 -46.93 30.28
CA LEU A 6 -10.21 -46.17 29.10
C LEU A 6 -10.04 -44.69 29.48
N LEU A 7 -8.80 -44.31 29.65
CA LEU A 7 -8.40 -42.90 29.79
C LEU A 7 -8.49 -42.22 28.40
N ARG A 8 -9.60 -41.57 28.11
CA ARG A 8 -9.74 -40.75 26.94
C ARG A 8 -8.95 -39.47 27.17
N VAL A 9 -7.73 -39.42 26.62
CA VAL A 9 -6.96 -38.21 26.51
C VAL A 9 -7.61 -37.35 25.41
N PHE A 10 -8.36 -36.35 25.81
CA PHE A 10 -8.83 -35.30 24.92
C PHE A 10 -7.63 -34.39 24.64
N ILE A 11 -6.97 -34.59 23.50
CA ILE A 11 -5.98 -33.66 23.01
C ILE A 11 -6.77 -32.45 22.46
N PHE A 12 -6.86 -31.39 23.25
CA PHE A 12 -7.30 -30.10 22.80
C PHE A 12 -6.17 -29.54 21.90
N VAL A 13 -6.31 -29.73 20.59
CA VAL A 13 -5.50 -28.98 19.61
C VAL A 13 -6.03 -27.57 19.64
N ILE A 14 -5.37 -26.72 20.40
CA ILE A 14 -5.57 -25.25 20.30
C ILE A 14 -4.94 -24.85 18.98
N VAL A 15 -5.73 -24.78 17.93
CA VAL A 15 -5.38 -24.07 16.72
C VAL A 15 -5.36 -22.59 17.09
N ALA A 16 -4.19 -22.09 17.45
CA ALA A 16 -3.95 -20.67 17.53
C ALA A 16 -4.06 -20.13 16.11
N ALA A 17 -5.26 -19.75 15.69
CA ALA A 17 -5.44 -18.92 14.53
C ALA A 17 -4.71 -17.62 14.83
N SER A 18 -3.52 -17.45 14.29
CA SER A 18 -2.83 -16.16 14.26
C SER A 18 -3.70 -15.23 13.43
N LEU A 19 -4.57 -14.50 14.09
CA LEU A 19 -5.21 -13.32 13.50
C LEU A 19 -4.08 -12.35 13.23
N ALA A 20 -3.49 -12.45 12.05
CA ALA A 20 -2.63 -11.40 11.54
C ALA A 20 -3.53 -10.15 11.44
N ALA A 21 -3.46 -9.27 12.45
CA ALA A 21 -4.16 -7.99 12.43
C ALA A 21 -3.70 -7.27 11.16
N ALA A 22 -4.66 -6.93 10.27
CA ALA A 22 -4.36 -6.14 9.10
C ALA A 22 -3.80 -4.80 9.59
N ARG A 23 -2.66 -4.38 9.01
CA ARG A 23 -1.96 -3.17 9.42
C ARG A 23 -2.43 -2.00 8.58
N ASP A 24 -2.31 -0.80 9.14
CA ASP A 24 -2.50 0.41 8.36
C ASP A 24 -1.46 0.48 7.24
N LEU A 25 -1.87 0.99 6.09
CA LEU A 25 -0.98 1.34 5.00
C LEU A 25 -0.73 2.85 5.03
N ALA A 26 0.51 3.25 4.88
CA ALA A 26 0.91 4.65 4.80
C ALA A 26 1.16 5.05 3.35
N VAL A 27 0.84 6.30 3.02
CA VAL A 27 1.30 6.93 1.79
C VAL A 27 2.60 7.67 2.09
N VAL A 28 3.66 7.25 1.42
CA VAL A 28 5.00 7.81 1.57
C VAL A 28 5.41 8.58 0.33
N SER A 29 6.23 9.60 0.51
CA SER A 29 6.67 10.51 -0.55
C SER A 29 8.19 10.66 -0.54
N ASN A 30 8.76 10.90 -1.72
CA ASN A 30 10.13 11.37 -1.81
C ASN A 30 10.26 12.69 -1.04
N LYS A 31 11.32 12.82 -0.25
CA LYS A 31 11.54 14.00 0.61
C LYS A 31 11.69 15.30 -0.14
N SER A 32 12.07 15.27 -1.42
CA SER A 32 12.17 16.46 -2.26
C SER A 32 10.82 16.96 -2.77
N ASN A 33 9.74 16.19 -2.58
CA ASN A 33 8.41 16.60 -2.99
C ASN A 33 7.85 17.64 -2.00
N ALA A 34 7.28 18.72 -2.50
CA ALA A 34 6.61 19.74 -1.68
C ALA A 34 5.16 19.34 -1.33
N VAL A 35 4.97 18.08 -0.95
CA VAL A 35 3.64 17.49 -0.67
C VAL A 35 3.65 16.87 0.71
N GLY A 36 2.92 17.47 1.65
CA GLY A 36 2.77 16.95 3.02
C GLY A 36 1.38 16.38 3.31
N ALA A 37 0.40 16.76 2.52
CA ALA A 37 -0.99 16.33 2.66
C ALA A 37 -1.71 16.35 1.31
N ILE A 38 -2.60 15.40 1.10
CA ILE A 38 -3.50 15.35 -0.07
C ILE A 38 -4.92 14.95 0.37
N THR A 39 -5.90 15.26 -0.44
CA THR A 39 -7.27 14.78 -0.23
C THR A 39 -7.38 13.30 -0.64
N VAL A 40 -8.45 12.64 -0.21
CA VAL A 40 -8.75 11.28 -0.69
C VAL A 40 -8.93 11.28 -2.21
N GLY A 41 -9.60 12.28 -2.77
CA GLY A 41 -9.77 12.42 -4.22
C GLY A 41 -8.46 12.58 -4.97
N ASP A 42 -7.50 13.33 -4.42
CA ASP A 42 -6.18 13.48 -5.03
C ASP A 42 -5.38 12.17 -4.97
N LEU A 43 -5.48 11.41 -3.88
CA LEU A 43 -4.88 10.09 -3.79
C LEU A 43 -5.40 9.16 -4.89
N VAL A 44 -6.70 9.13 -5.09
CA VAL A 44 -7.33 8.34 -6.18
C VAL A 44 -6.76 8.74 -7.54
N LYS A 45 -6.67 10.03 -7.83
CA LYS A 45 -6.12 10.53 -9.10
C LYS A 45 -4.65 10.14 -9.29
N VAL A 46 -3.86 10.25 -8.24
CA VAL A 46 -2.43 9.86 -8.26
C VAL A 46 -2.30 8.36 -8.54
N CYS A 47 -3.02 7.53 -7.81
CA CYS A 47 -2.99 6.08 -7.97
C CYS A 47 -3.46 5.64 -9.36
N LYS A 48 -4.44 6.32 -9.94
CA LYS A 48 -4.95 6.04 -11.29
C LYS A 48 -4.15 6.71 -12.42
N ALA A 49 -3.00 7.31 -12.10
CA ALA A 49 -2.16 8.03 -13.06
C ALA A 49 -2.87 9.18 -13.79
N GLN A 50 -3.86 9.80 -13.14
CA GLN A 50 -4.60 10.95 -13.66
C GLN A 50 -3.95 12.29 -13.30
N THR A 51 -3.04 12.30 -12.33
CA THR A 51 -2.22 13.45 -11.96
C THR A 51 -0.80 13.23 -12.50
N ASN A 52 -0.39 14.03 -13.47
CA ASN A 52 0.90 13.88 -14.14
C ASN A 52 2.03 14.67 -13.49
N ARG A 53 1.72 15.78 -12.82
CA ARG A 53 2.71 16.66 -12.18
C ARG A 53 2.20 17.14 -10.84
N TRP A 54 3.15 17.27 -9.92
CA TRP A 54 2.94 18.01 -8.68
C TRP A 54 2.93 19.51 -8.95
N PRO A 55 2.41 20.35 -8.01
CA PRO A 55 2.42 21.81 -8.16
C PRO A 55 3.81 22.41 -8.38
N ASP A 56 4.88 21.78 -7.90
CA ASP A 56 6.26 22.17 -8.10
C ASP A 56 6.85 21.75 -9.47
N GLY A 57 6.04 21.12 -10.31
CA GLY A 57 6.41 20.68 -11.66
C GLY A 57 7.04 19.30 -11.78
N LYS A 58 7.36 18.62 -10.67
CA LYS A 58 7.89 17.26 -10.73
C LYS A 58 6.87 16.28 -11.28
N LEU A 59 7.32 15.35 -12.12
CA LEU A 59 6.47 14.29 -12.65
C LEU A 59 6.07 13.35 -11.51
N VAL A 60 4.79 13.01 -11.44
CA VAL A 60 4.26 12.06 -10.47
C VAL A 60 4.58 10.64 -10.93
N THR A 61 5.18 9.85 -10.04
CA THR A 61 5.33 8.40 -10.19
C THR A 61 4.71 7.73 -8.97
N PHE A 62 3.76 6.83 -9.20
CA PHE A 62 3.18 6.04 -8.12
C PHE A 62 3.88 4.68 -8.03
N VAL A 63 4.36 4.33 -6.85
CA VAL A 63 5.03 3.04 -6.58
C VAL A 63 4.13 2.17 -5.74
N MET A 64 3.84 0.97 -6.21
CA MET A 64 2.96 0.01 -5.53
C MET A 64 3.62 -1.37 -5.43
N ARG A 65 3.07 -2.20 -4.55
CA ARG A 65 3.33 -3.63 -4.56
C ARG A 65 2.59 -4.27 -5.74
N SER A 66 2.92 -5.51 -6.05
CA SER A 66 2.19 -6.25 -7.09
C SER A 66 0.68 -6.18 -6.84
N PRO A 67 -0.15 -5.98 -7.87
CA PRO A 67 -1.61 -5.99 -7.71
C PRO A 67 -2.17 -7.26 -7.06
N SER A 68 -1.47 -8.40 -7.16
CA SER A 68 -1.85 -9.67 -6.52
C SER A 68 -1.39 -9.79 -5.06
N SER A 69 -0.60 -8.85 -4.55
CA SER A 69 -0.08 -8.91 -3.19
C SER A 69 -1.18 -8.63 -2.15
N PRO A 70 -1.10 -9.23 -0.94
CA PRO A 70 -2.08 -9.00 0.11
C PRO A 70 -2.23 -7.51 0.49
N GLU A 71 -1.15 -6.75 0.47
CA GLU A 71 -1.14 -5.31 0.77
C GLU A 71 -1.98 -4.51 -0.21
N MET A 72 -1.99 -4.90 -1.48
CA MET A 72 -2.75 -4.21 -2.52
C MET A 72 -4.25 -4.47 -2.44
N LYS A 73 -4.69 -5.50 -1.73
CA LYS A 73 -6.12 -5.81 -1.59
C LYS A 73 -6.91 -4.63 -1.01
N MET A 74 -6.41 -4.03 0.05
CA MET A 74 -7.02 -2.85 0.67
C MET A 74 -7.02 -1.65 -0.28
N VAL A 75 -5.94 -1.43 -1.02
CA VAL A 75 -5.80 -0.32 -1.96
C VAL A 75 -6.75 -0.48 -3.15
N LEU A 76 -6.86 -1.69 -3.70
CA LEU A 76 -7.83 -2.01 -4.74
C LEU A 76 -9.26 -1.71 -4.31
N GLU A 77 -9.61 -2.09 -3.08
CA GLU A 77 -10.96 -1.92 -2.54
C GLU A 77 -11.26 -0.46 -2.17
N LYS A 78 -10.36 0.21 -1.45
CA LYS A 78 -10.62 1.54 -0.86
C LYS A 78 -10.23 2.71 -1.76
N VAL A 79 -9.30 2.52 -2.68
CA VAL A 79 -8.77 3.60 -3.54
C VAL A 79 -9.15 3.41 -4.99
N TYR A 80 -8.85 2.26 -5.56
CA TYR A 80 -9.09 2.00 -6.98
C TYR A 80 -10.54 1.70 -7.32
N GLY A 81 -11.24 0.92 -6.49
CA GLY A 81 -12.58 0.43 -6.81
C GLY A 81 -12.61 -0.43 -8.08
N MET A 82 -11.53 -1.15 -8.36
CA MET A 82 -11.38 -1.99 -9.55
C MET A 82 -10.76 -3.33 -9.21
N SER A 83 -10.83 -4.26 -10.15
CA SER A 83 -10.23 -5.58 -10.03
C SER A 83 -8.71 -5.54 -10.24
N GLU A 84 -8.03 -6.60 -9.82
CA GLU A 84 -6.60 -6.79 -10.08
C GLU A 84 -6.28 -6.79 -11.58
N SER A 85 -7.11 -7.42 -12.40
CA SER A 85 -6.97 -7.44 -13.87
C SER A 85 -7.09 -6.04 -14.49
N GLU A 86 -8.06 -5.25 -14.03
CA GLU A 86 -8.24 -3.87 -14.48
C GLU A 86 -7.06 -2.99 -14.07
N LEU A 87 -6.51 -3.19 -12.87
CA LEU A 87 -5.32 -2.48 -12.42
C LEU A 87 -4.09 -2.83 -13.27
N ASN A 88 -3.89 -4.11 -13.60
CA ASN A 88 -2.81 -4.53 -14.50
C ASN A 88 -2.90 -3.84 -15.87
N SER A 89 -4.10 -3.72 -16.43
CA SER A 89 -4.34 -2.99 -17.68
C SER A 89 -4.04 -1.50 -17.55
N LEU A 90 -4.42 -0.89 -16.44
CA LEU A 90 -4.12 0.52 -16.14
C LEU A 90 -2.61 0.77 -16.07
N ILE A 91 -1.85 -0.10 -15.44
CA ILE A 91 -0.40 0.00 -15.35
C ILE A 91 0.23 0.01 -16.74
N VAL A 92 -0.14 -0.94 -17.58
CA VAL A 92 0.38 -1.04 -18.95
C VAL A 92 0.06 0.22 -19.76
N THR A 93 -1.21 0.64 -19.76
CA THR A 93 -1.67 1.81 -20.51
C THR A 93 -0.99 3.10 -20.05
N SER A 94 -0.93 3.32 -18.74
CA SER A 94 -0.33 4.53 -18.14
C SER A 94 1.16 4.62 -18.41
N ASN A 95 1.88 3.51 -18.33
CA ASN A 95 3.31 3.47 -18.60
C ASN A 95 3.63 3.61 -20.08
N HIS A 96 2.79 3.06 -20.95
CA HIS A 96 2.96 3.24 -22.40
C HIS A 96 2.87 4.72 -22.80
N ALA A 97 1.96 5.49 -22.20
CA ALA A 97 1.82 6.91 -22.44
C ALA A 97 3.02 7.74 -21.90
N ARG A 98 3.83 7.18 -21.01
CA ARG A 98 4.96 7.84 -20.33
C ARG A 98 6.24 6.98 -20.41
N ALA A 99 6.65 6.57 -21.60
CA ALA A 99 7.73 5.62 -21.83
C ALA A 99 9.09 6.02 -21.20
N SER A 100 9.40 7.31 -21.15
CA SER A 100 10.66 7.83 -20.58
C SER A 100 10.62 8.04 -19.05
N HIS A 101 9.44 8.07 -18.46
CA HIS A 101 9.24 8.28 -17.02
C HIS A 101 7.96 7.56 -16.59
N PRO A 102 8.06 6.31 -16.15
CA PRO A 102 6.88 5.49 -15.85
C PRO A 102 5.94 6.17 -14.86
N ALA A 103 4.64 6.12 -15.14
CA ALA A 103 3.62 6.65 -14.25
C ALA A 103 3.45 5.76 -13.01
N ILE A 104 3.59 4.46 -13.18
CA ILE A 104 3.42 3.46 -12.13
C ILE A 104 4.60 2.50 -12.14
N LEU A 105 5.22 2.32 -10.98
CA LEU A 105 6.26 1.31 -10.74
C LEU A 105 5.73 0.25 -9.79
N VAL A 106 6.05 -1.01 -10.08
CA VAL A 106 5.69 -2.15 -9.22
C VAL A 106 6.94 -2.65 -8.51
N ALA A 107 6.89 -2.71 -7.18
CA ALA A 107 7.95 -3.20 -6.33
C ALA A 107 7.65 -4.62 -5.84
N THR A 108 8.68 -5.44 -5.67
CA THR A 108 8.56 -6.84 -5.23
C THR A 108 8.58 -6.98 -3.71
N SER A 109 8.98 -5.93 -2.99
CA SER A 109 9.02 -5.88 -1.53
C SER A 109 8.75 -4.47 -1.02
N ASP A 110 8.43 -4.35 0.27
CA ASP A 110 8.27 -3.05 0.92
C ASP A 110 9.57 -2.26 0.94
N GLU A 111 10.70 -2.94 1.16
CA GLU A 111 12.02 -2.31 1.12
C GLU A 111 12.32 -1.73 -0.26
N GLU A 112 12.07 -2.48 -1.32
CA GLU A 112 12.23 -2.01 -2.70
C GLU A 112 11.32 -0.82 -2.98
N LEU A 113 10.06 -0.86 -2.50
CA LEU A 113 9.11 0.24 -2.66
C LEU A 113 9.64 1.52 -2.00
N VAL A 114 10.06 1.44 -0.76
CA VAL A 114 10.60 2.59 -0.02
C VAL A 114 11.85 3.13 -0.72
N ASN A 115 12.74 2.26 -1.18
CA ASN A 115 13.95 2.66 -1.91
C ASN A 115 13.62 3.36 -3.24
N LYS A 116 12.65 2.85 -4.00
CA LYS A 116 12.19 3.49 -5.24
C LYS A 116 11.60 4.87 -4.99
N VAL A 117 10.78 5.02 -3.97
CA VAL A 117 10.21 6.33 -3.57
C VAL A 117 11.32 7.29 -3.15
N ALA A 118 12.26 6.83 -2.33
CA ALA A 118 13.36 7.65 -1.83
C ALA A 118 14.30 8.14 -2.93
N SER A 119 14.51 7.34 -3.97
CA SER A 119 15.45 7.64 -5.06
C SER A 119 14.83 8.34 -6.27
N THR A 120 13.50 8.47 -6.33
CA THR A 120 12.79 9.02 -7.48
C THR A 120 12.09 10.31 -7.09
N PRO A 121 12.61 11.49 -7.47
CA PRO A 121 11.91 12.76 -7.26
C PRO A 121 10.52 12.73 -7.91
N GLY A 122 9.51 13.20 -7.19
CA GLY A 122 8.11 13.14 -7.62
C GLY A 122 7.39 11.84 -7.26
N ALA A 123 8.10 10.82 -6.77
CA ALA A 123 7.50 9.55 -6.42
C ALA A 123 6.73 9.58 -5.09
N VAL A 124 5.64 8.84 -5.08
CA VAL A 124 4.86 8.48 -3.90
C VAL A 124 4.53 7.00 -3.96
N GLY A 125 4.27 6.40 -2.83
CA GLY A 125 3.91 4.97 -2.77
C GLY A 125 3.05 4.65 -1.57
N VAL A 126 2.46 3.46 -1.58
CA VAL A 126 1.67 2.93 -0.47
C VAL A 126 2.40 1.72 0.10
N VAL A 127 2.68 1.74 1.39
CA VAL A 127 3.48 0.72 2.08
C VAL A 127 2.93 0.45 3.46
N ASP A 128 3.18 -0.75 4.01
CA ASP A 128 2.89 -1.07 5.41
C ASP A 128 3.54 -0.04 6.35
N VAL A 129 2.76 0.45 7.31
CA VAL A 129 3.21 1.49 8.25
C VAL A 129 4.51 1.12 8.99
N TYR A 130 4.75 -0.16 9.23
CA TYR A 130 5.96 -0.64 9.91
C TYR A 130 7.18 -0.77 8.99
N SER A 131 7.01 -0.61 7.69
CA SER A 131 8.11 -0.64 6.70
C SER A 131 8.67 0.75 6.40
N ILE A 132 8.13 1.80 7.00
CA ILE A 132 8.59 3.17 6.82
C ILE A 132 9.95 3.35 7.51
N ASN A 133 10.83 4.10 6.86
CA ASN A 133 12.10 4.53 7.44
C ASN A 133 12.35 6.02 7.19
N SER A 134 13.48 6.53 7.67
CA SER A 134 13.82 7.95 7.56
C SER A 134 14.13 8.46 6.16
N SER A 135 14.19 7.59 5.14
CA SER A 135 14.48 7.99 3.76
C SER A 135 13.29 8.60 3.01
N VAL A 136 12.09 8.42 3.52
CA VAL A 136 10.84 8.93 2.93
C VAL A 136 10.06 9.78 3.93
N ALA A 137 9.12 10.56 3.42
CA ALA A 137 8.17 11.33 4.23
C ALA A 137 6.77 10.70 4.16
N VAL A 138 6.02 10.78 5.26
CA VAL A 138 4.62 10.32 5.31
C VAL A 138 3.69 11.46 4.92
N ILE A 139 2.73 11.19 4.05
CA ILE A 139 1.71 12.15 3.61
C ILE A 139 0.43 11.95 4.42
N LYS A 140 -0.19 13.05 4.88
CA LYS A 140 -1.55 13.03 5.43
C LYS A 140 -2.56 12.80 4.31
N ILE A 141 -3.53 11.92 4.54
CA ILE A 141 -4.64 11.67 3.65
C ILE A 141 -5.94 12.13 4.30
N GLY A 142 -6.62 13.07 3.67
CA GLY A 142 -7.83 13.67 4.25
C GLY A 142 -7.59 14.30 5.62
N GLY A 143 -6.42 14.87 5.85
CA GLY A 143 -6.02 15.49 7.10
C GLY A 143 -5.56 14.53 8.20
N LYS A 144 -5.41 13.23 7.90
CA LYS A 144 -5.07 12.19 8.89
C LYS A 144 -3.79 11.45 8.52
N LEU A 145 -3.05 11.07 9.55
CA LEU A 145 -1.91 10.16 9.48
C LEU A 145 -2.35 8.71 9.71
N PRO A 146 -1.54 7.73 9.30
CA PRO A 146 -1.75 6.34 9.71
C PRO A 146 -1.92 6.23 11.22
N LEU A 147 -2.71 5.26 11.65
CA LEU A 147 -3.07 4.96 13.04
C LEU A 147 -4.01 5.99 13.70
N GLU A 148 -4.32 7.10 13.06
CA GLU A 148 -5.32 8.02 13.55
C GLU A 148 -6.75 7.50 13.27
N PRO A 149 -7.72 7.75 14.18
CA PRO A 149 -9.12 7.35 13.96
C PRO A 149 -9.68 7.95 12.67
N GLY A 150 -10.30 7.09 11.83
CA GLY A 150 -10.89 7.50 10.55
C GLY A 150 -9.89 7.65 9.40
N TYR A 151 -8.65 7.18 9.57
CA TYR A 151 -7.69 7.11 8.47
C TYR A 151 -8.18 6.15 7.38
N LEU A 152 -8.08 6.55 6.10
CA LEU A 152 -8.64 5.81 4.96
C LEU A 152 -8.09 4.39 4.83
N LEU A 153 -6.77 4.24 4.90
CA LEU A 153 -6.06 2.98 4.68
C LEU A 153 -5.83 2.22 6.00
N HIS A 154 -6.84 2.25 6.86
CA HIS A 154 -6.84 1.53 8.13
C HIS A 154 -7.11 0.04 7.90
N GLY A 155 -6.26 -0.81 8.50
CA GLY A 155 -6.45 -2.26 8.54
C GLY A 155 -7.47 -2.67 9.59
N ASN A 156 -8.31 -3.66 9.26
CA ASN A 156 -9.31 -4.25 10.16
C ASN A 156 -8.74 -5.44 10.93
#